data_0dcf18bd77fe238f66f7f46b5c22048c
#
_entry.id   0dcf18bd77fe238f66f7f46b5c22048c
#
_cell.length_a   1.000
_cell.length_b   1.000
_cell.length_c   1.000
_cell.angle_alpha   90.00
_cell.angle_beta   90.00
_cell.angle_gamma   90.00
#
_symmetry.space_group_name_H-M   'P 1'
#
loop_
_entity.id
_entity.type
_entity.pdbx_description
1 polymer ?
#
loop_
_entity_poly.entity_id
_entity_poly.type
_entity_poly.pdbx_seq_one_letter_code
_entity_poly.pdbx_strand_id
1 'polypeptide(L)'
;FKRIIDTCKLKNIQVEVYDNPLFINKNQDLSSFFRSDKKKFFQTSFYKQQRLKLDVMMIGDKPEGGKWTYDDLNREKYPKGKIPPTITYPEKNKIYTEAFNYVNDNFNNNYGKINEEIIYPYNFKLAKEWLNAFLKTRFEEFGPYEDAVVKERSILNHSVLSPLINIGLINPKHLVKSILDYYYQHNIRINSCEGFLRQIIGWREFIRGVY
;
A
#
# COMPACT_ATOMS: atom_id res chain seq x y z
N PHE A 1 8.19 -15.20 -18.57
CA PHE A 1 9.48 -15.16 -17.84
C PHE A 1 10.35 -16.36 -18.18
N LYS A 2 9.92 -17.62 -17.87
CA LYS A 2 10.67 -18.86 -18.14
C LYS A 2 11.16 -18.94 -19.61
N ARG A 3 10.27 -18.68 -20.58
CA ARG A 3 10.62 -18.68 -22.02
C ARG A 3 11.77 -17.72 -22.36
N ILE A 4 11.82 -16.54 -21.72
CA ILE A 4 12.91 -15.57 -21.94
C ILE A 4 14.24 -16.15 -21.43
N ILE A 5 14.24 -16.68 -20.19
CA ILE A 5 15.43 -17.31 -19.60
C ILE A 5 15.94 -18.45 -20.47
N ASP A 6 15.06 -19.34 -20.92
CA ASP A 6 15.42 -20.49 -21.75
C ASP A 6 15.99 -20.05 -23.11
N THR A 7 15.41 -19.01 -23.73
CA THR A 7 15.93 -18.44 -24.99
C THR A 7 17.31 -17.82 -24.79
N CYS A 8 17.53 -17.09 -23.70
CA CYS A 8 18.84 -16.50 -23.38
C CYS A 8 19.91 -17.59 -23.16
N LYS A 9 19.56 -18.67 -22.44
CA LYS A 9 20.47 -19.81 -22.26
C LYS A 9 20.86 -20.46 -23.59
N LEU A 10 19.91 -20.68 -24.50
CA LEU A 10 20.17 -21.23 -25.81
C LEU A 10 21.11 -20.35 -26.65
N LYS A 11 21.10 -19.03 -26.41
CA LYS A 11 21.93 -18.06 -27.11
C LYS A 11 23.23 -17.70 -26.37
N ASN A 12 23.56 -18.39 -25.28
CA ASN A 12 24.67 -18.09 -24.38
C ASN A 12 24.70 -16.65 -23.87
N ILE A 13 23.52 -16.06 -23.65
CA ILE A 13 23.36 -14.73 -23.05
C ILE A 13 23.28 -14.89 -21.54
N GLN A 14 24.19 -14.22 -20.82
CA GLN A 14 24.15 -14.16 -19.37
C GLN A 14 22.91 -13.38 -18.91
N VAL A 15 22.17 -13.95 -17.97
CA VAL A 15 20.95 -13.35 -17.43
C VAL A 15 21.08 -13.19 -15.93
N GLU A 16 20.87 -11.97 -15.44
CA GLU A 16 20.74 -11.67 -14.03
C GLU A 16 19.28 -11.34 -13.71
N VAL A 17 18.74 -11.99 -12.68
CA VAL A 17 17.33 -11.84 -12.29
C VAL A 17 17.25 -11.16 -10.92
N TYR A 18 16.66 -9.98 -10.90
CA TYR A 18 16.45 -9.21 -9.68
C TYR A 18 15.08 -9.51 -9.04
N ASP A 19 15.04 -9.46 -7.72
CA ASP A 19 13.77 -9.49 -6.99
C ASP A 19 12.95 -8.23 -7.29
N ASN A 20 11.63 -8.38 -7.33
CA ASN A 20 10.73 -7.26 -7.60
C ASN A 20 10.69 -6.28 -6.39
N PRO A 21 11.16 -5.02 -6.54
CA PRO A 21 11.22 -4.05 -5.45
C PRO A 21 9.84 -3.52 -5.02
N LEU A 22 8.78 -3.82 -5.76
CA LEU A 22 7.40 -3.45 -5.41
C LEU A 22 6.80 -4.32 -4.29
N PHE A 23 7.57 -5.32 -3.81
CA PHE A 23 7.16 -6.19 -2.73
C PHE A 23 8.24 -6.31 -1.66
N ILE A 24 7.82 -6.65 -0.45
CA ILE A 24 8.71 -6.79 0.70
C ILE A 24 9.39 -8.16 0.69
N ASN A 25 8.62 -9.21 0.44
CA ASN A 25 9.11 -10.57 0.39
C ASN A 25 9.72 -10.90 -0.98
N LYS A 26 10.73 -11.76 -0.97
CA LYS A 26 11.20 -12.47 -2.16
C LYS A 26 10.29 -13.66 -2.46
N ASN A 27 10.38 -14.22 -3.68
CA ASN A 27 9.60 -15.41 -4.03
C ASN A 27 9.91 -16.61 -3.12
N GLN A 28 11.18 -16.79 -2.76
CA GLN A 28 11.59 -17.87 -1.85
C GLN A 28 10.98 -17.69 -0.43
N ASP A 29 10.77 -16.48 0.02
CA ASP A 29 10.19 -16.18 1.35
C ASP A 29 8.73 -16.62 1.44
N LEU A 30 8.02 -16.62 0.33
CA LEU A 30 6.60 -16.94 0.24
C LEU A 30 6.35 -18.44 0.11
N SER A 31 7.29 -19.19 -0.46
CA SER A 31 7.15 -20.63 -0.77
C SER A 31 6.90 -21.50 0.46
N SER A 32 7.41 -21.12 1.63
CA SER A 32 7.20 -21.86 2.87
C SER A 32 5.76 -21.77 3.39
N PHE A 33 5.08 -20.64 3.14
CA PHE A 33 3.68 -20.46 3.54
C PHE A 33 2.71 -20.92 2.44
N PHE A 34 2.97 -20.59 1.18
CA PHE A 34 2.14 -20.91 0.01
C PHE A 34 2.59 -22.19 -0.69
N ARG A 35 2.65 -23.28 0.07
CA ARG A 35 3.04 -24.60 -0.45
C ARG A 35 1.95 -25.20 -1.32
N SER A 36 2.34 -25.91 -2.37
CA SER A 36 1.42 -26.56 -3.34
C SER A 36 0.56 -27.67 -2.75
N ASP A 37 1.02 -28.31 -1.64
CA ASP A 37 0.27 -29.35 -0.91
C ASP A 37 -0.83 -28.78 0.00
N LYS A 38 -0.84 -27.46 0.23
CA LYS A 38 -1.79 -26.79 1.14
C LYS A 38 -3.02 -26.31 0.39
N LYS A 39 -4.20 -26.76 0.82
CA LYS A 39 -5.48 -26.45 0.15
C LYS A 39 -6.10 -25.10 0.55
N LYS A 40 -5.73 -24.55 1.71
CA LYS A 40 -6.31 -23.29 2.22
C LYS A 40 -5.22 -22.43 2.84
N PHE A 41 -5.31 -21.13 2.58
CA PHE A 41 -4.43 -20.12 3.14
C PHE A 41 -5.25 -19.10 3.93
N PHE A 42 -4.77 -18.72 5.12
CA PHE A 42 -5.44 -17.75 5.99
C PHE A 42 -4.56 -16.50 6.12
N GLN A 43 -5.10 -15.38 5.70
CA GLN A 43 -4.42 -14.08 5.71
C GLN A 43 -3.92 -13.73 7.12
N THR A 44 -4.74 -13.93 8.17
CA THR A 44 -4.34 -13.63 9.56
C THR A 44 -3.11 -14.44 10.00
N SER A 45 -3.03 -15.72 9.62
CA SER A 45 -1.85 -16.56 9.94
C SER A 45 -0.61 -16.08 9.20
N PHE A 46 -0.76 -15.69 7.93
CA PHE A 46 0.31 -15.08 7.14
C PHE A 46 0.79 -13.77 7.76
N TYR A 47 -0.13 -12.88 8.10
CA TYR A 47 0.17 -11.59 8.72
C TYR A 47 0.96 -11.73 10.03
N LYS A 48 0.54 -12.64 10.92
CA LYS A 48 1.30 -12.96 12.15
C LYS A 48 2.74 -13.37 11.83
N GLN A 49 2.91 -14.27 10.86
CA GLN A 49 4.25 -14.69 10.41
C GLN A 49 5.07 -13.53 9.85
N GLN A 50 4.43 -12.62 9.08
CA GLN A 50 5.12 -11.43 8.56
C GLN A 50 5.56 -10.48 9.69
N ARG A 51 4.72 -10.24 10.70
CA ARG A 51 5.10 -9.41 11.86
C ARG A 51 6.31 -9.97 12.58
N LEU A 52 6.33 -11.27 12.86
CA LEU A 52 7.49 -11.96 13.47
C LEU A 52 8.74 -11.88 12.59
N LYS A 53 8.61 -12.19 11.29
CA LYS A 53 9.74 -12.20 10.35
C LYS A 53 10.38 -10.83 10.18
N LEU A 54 9.56 -9.77 10.15
CA LEU A 54 10.00 -8.41 9.86
C LEU A 54 10.24 -7.59 11.13
N ASP A 55 10.00 -8.17 12.30
CA ASP A 55 10.06 -7.50 13.62
C ASP A 55 9.21 -6.21 13.65
N VAL A 56 7.98 -6.30 13.11
CA VAL A 56 7.08 -5.14 12.97
C VAL A 56 6.07 -5.12 14.10
N MET A 57 6.09 -4.05 14.93
CA MET A 57 5.26 -3.89 16.13
C MET A 57 5.35 -5.11 17.06
N MET A 58 6.56 -5.56 17.34
CA MET A 58 6.86 -6.67 18.23
C MET A 58 7.61 -6.18 19.48
N ILE A 59 7.37 -6.85 20.60
CA ILE A 59 8.15 -6.73 21.85
C ILE A 59 8.60 -8.15 22.22
N GLY A 60 9.83 -8.51 21.81
CA GLY A 60 10.28 -9.89 21.80
C GLY A 60 9.37 -10.74 20.91
N ASP A 61 8.91 -11.88 21.38
CA ASP A 61 8.04 -12.78 20.64
C ASP A 61 6.54 -12.42 20.67
N LYS A 62 6.19 -11.31 21.35
CA LYS A 62 4.79 -10.89 21.55
C LYS A 62 4.46 -9.66 20.71
N PRO A 63 3.22 -9.56 20.21
CA PRO A 63 2.79 -8.36 19.51
C PRO A 63 2.70 -7.18 20.48
N GLU A 64 3.16 -6.02 20.05
CA GLU A 64 2.99 -4.77 20.77
C GLU A 64 1.51 -4.53 21.08
N GLY A 65 1.22 -4.05 22.31
CA GLY A 65 -0.15 -3.89 22.80
C GLY A 65 -0.90 -5.19 23.10
N GLY A 66 -0.24 -6.38 23.01
CA GLY A 66 -0.78 -7.68 23.38
C GLY A 66 -1.75 -8.34 22.38
N LYS A 67 -2.12 -7.65 21.29
CA LYS A 67 -3.00 -8.18 20.25
C LYS A 67 -2.30 -8.26 18.90
N TRP A 68 -2.61 -9.32 18.13
CA TRP A 68 -2.11 -9.47 16.75
C TRP A 68 -2.82 -8.56 15.76
N THR A 69 -4.04 -8.15 16.05
CA THR A 69 -4.85 -7.23 15.23
C THR A 69 -5.78 -6.42 16.10
N TYR A 70 -6.07 -5.21 15.67
CA TYR A 70 -7.00 -4.26 16.28
C TYR A 70 -8.17 -3.94 15.36
N ASP A 71 -8.50 -4.84 14.43
CA ASP A 71 -9.57 -4.69 13.44
C ASP A 71 -10.95 -4.41 14.08
N ASP A 72 -11.16 -4.90 15.30
CA ASP A 72 -12.35 -4.62 16.10
C ASP A 72 -12.52 -3.12 16.44
N LEU A 73 -11.44 -2.35 16.44
CA LEU A 73 -11.42 -0.90 16.67
C LEU A 73 -11.44 -0.06 15.39
N ASN A 74 -11.49 -0.71 14.21
CA ASN A 74 -11.31 -0.05 12.90
C ASN A 74 -12.60 0.02 12.08
N ARG A 75 -13.78 -0.06 12.73
CA ARG A 75 -15.09 -0.09 12.06
C ARG A 75 -16.04 0.98 12.59
N GLU A 76 -15.50 2.12 12.96
CA GLU A 76 -16.31 3.22 13.46
C GLU A 76 -17.04 3.93 12.31
N LYS A 77 -18.26 4.37 12.59
CA LYS A 77 -18.98 5.27 11.67
C LYS A 77 -18.35 6.65 11.74
N TYR A 78 -18.21 7.30 10.58
CA TYR A 78 -17.76 8.68 10.58
C TYR A 78 -18.73 9.57 11.34
N PRO A 79 -18.27 10.35 12.34
CA PRO A 79 -19.16 11.12 13.19
C PRO A 79 -19.97 12.15 12.40
N LYS A 80 -21.26 12.26 12.71
CA LYS A 80 -22.14 13.25 12.09
C LYS A 80 -21.63 14.66 12.38
N GLY A 81 -21.43 15.46 11.33
CA GLY A 81 -20.90 16.83 11.45
C GLY A 81 -19.38 16.94 11.55
N LYS A 82 -18.63 15.83 11.65
CA LYS A 82 -17.17 15.86 11.58
C LYS A 82 -16.73 16.22 10.16
N ILE A 83 -15.90 17.23 10.05
CA ILE A 83 -15.31 17.66 8.78
C ILE A 83 -14.12 16.75 8.45
N PRO A 84 -14.14 16.03 7.30
CA PRO A 84 -12.99 15.24 6.88
C PRO A 84 -11.74 16.09 6.64
N PRO A 85 -10.55 15.52 6.81
CA PRO A 85 -9.31 16.21 6.50
C PRO A 85 -9.27 16.73 5.06
N THR A 86 -8.73 17.93 4.89
CA THR A 86 -8.55 18.52 3.55
C THR A 86 -7.47 17.76 2.79
N ILE A 87 -7.77 17.41 1.54
CA ILE A 87 -6.82 16.76 0.64
C ILE A 87 -6.20 17.82 -0.26
N THR A 88 -4.88 17.93 -0.24
CA THR A 88 -4.13 18.75 -1.18
C THR A 88 -3.74 17.89 -2.38
N TYR A 89 -4.34 18.17 -3.53
CA TYR A 89 -4.05 17.47 -4.78
C TYR A 89 -2.80 18.06 -5.45
N PRO A 90 -2.08 17.24 -6.25
CA PRO A 90 -0.94 17.72 -7.01
C PRO A 90 -1.31 18.80 -8.02
N GLU A 91 -0.41 19.74 -8.27
CA GLU A 91 -0.58 20.75 -9.32
C GLU A 91 -0.33 20.14 -10.71
N LYS A 92 -1.07 20.64 -11.70
CA LYS A 92 -0.87 20.26 -13.11
C LYS A 92 0.48 20.78 -13.61
N ASN A 93 1.09 20.02 -14.51
CA ASN A 93 2.24 20.46 -15.26
C ASN A 93 2.07 20.09 -16.75
N LYS A 94 3.01 20.54 -17.58
CA LYS A 94 2.98 20.31 -19.03
C LYS A 94 2.90 18.81 -19.40
N ILE A 95 3.64 17.95 -18.68
CA ILE A 95 3.66 16.50 -18.93
C ILE A 95 2.29 15.88 -18.64
N TYR A 96 1.66 16.31 -17.55
CA TYR A 96 0.31 15.83 -17.22
C TYR A 96 -0.72 16.27 -18.28
N THR A 97 -0.65 17.53 -18.72
CA THR A 97 -1.56 18.06 -19.76
C THR A 97 -1.40 17.29 -21.07
N GLU A 98 -0.16 16.98 -21.46
CA GLU A 98 0.12 16.15 -22.64
C GLU A 98 -0.47 14.75 -22.53
N ALA A 99 -0.25 14.09 -21.38
CA ALA A 99 -0.80 12.75 -21.10
C ALA A 99 -2.33 12.77 -21.07
N PHE A 100 -2.95 13.78 -20.47
CA PHE A 100 -4.39 13.96 -20.45
C PHE A 100 -4.98 14.08 -21.87
N ASN A 101 -4.41 14.96 -22.70
CA ASN A 101 -4.85 15.13 -24.08
C ASN A 101 -4.69 13.83 -24.88
N TYR A 102 -3.54 13.16 -24.75
CA TYR A 102 -3.31 11.87 -25.41
C TYR A 102 -4.38 10.82 -25.05
N VAL A 103 -4.69 10.69 -23.76
CA VAL A 103 -5.71 9.71 -23.31
C VAL A 103 -7.11 10.13 -23.77
N ASN A 104 -7.42 11.42 -23.72
CA ASN A 104 -8.71 11.93 -24.20
C ASN A 104 -8.91 11.69 -25.70
N ASP A 105 -7.86 11.91 -26.50
CA ASP A 105 -7.94 11.77 -27.95
C ASP A 105 -7.98 10.31 -28.42
N ASN A 106 -7.31 9.40 -27.71
CA ASN A 106 -7.14 8.02 -28.15
C ASN A 106 -8.03 7.01 -27.40
N PHE A 107 -8.53 7.34 -26.20
CA PHE A 107 -9.22 6.41 -25.31
C PHE A 107 -10.56 6.96 -24.76
N ASN A 108 -11.13 8.00 -25.33
CA ASN A 108 -12.37 8.62 -24.88
C ASN A 108 -13.61 7.69 -24.96
N ASN A 109 -13.54 6.61 -25.75
CA ASN A 109 -14.57 5.60 -25.88
C ASN A 109 -14.45 4.47 -24.85
N ASN A 110 -13.37 4.45 -24.04
CA ASN A 110 -13.19 3.45 -23.00
C ASN A 110 -14.11 3.76 -21.81
N TYR A 111 -14.39 2.70 -21.03
CA TYR A 111 -15.19 2.87 -19.82
C TYR A 111 -14.50 3.80 -18.82
N GLY A 112 -15.26 4.74 -18.27
CA GLY A 112 -14.79 5.73 -17.31
C GLY A 112 -14.91 7.16 -17.82
N LYS A 113 -14.47 8.11 -17.00
CA LYS A 113 -14.37 9.53 -17.34
C LYS A 113 -13.02 10.05 -16.94
N ILE A 114 -12.38 10.78 -17.82
CA ILE A 114 -11.19 11.56 -17.50
C ILE A 114 -11.63 12.90 -16.94
N ASN A 115 -11.13 13.25 -15.77
CA ASN A 115 -11.25 14.58 -15.22
C ASN A 115 -9.94 15.35 -15.47
N GLU A 116 -10.05 16.64 -15.71
CA GLU A 116 -8.87 17.51 -15.82
C GLU A 116 -8.09 17.62 -14.49
N GLU A 117 -8.69 17.27 -13.36
CA GLU A 117 -8.04 17.35 -12.06
C GLU A 117 -7.12 16.16 -11.81
N ILE A 118 -5.92 16.44 -11.34
CA ILE A 118 -4.95 15.42 -10.95
C ILE A 118 -5.37 14.84 -9.60
N ILE A 119 -5.67 13.54 -9.55
CA ILE A 119 -6.04 12.85 -8.32
C ILE A 119 -4.80 12.24 -7.64
N TYR A 120 -3.79 11.82 -8.42
CA TYR A 120 -2.64 11.09 -7.91
C TYR A 120 -1.31 11.79 -8.22
N PRO A 121 -0.34 11.75 -7.30
CA PRO A 121 1.04 12.09 -7.59
C PRO A 121 1.60 11.32 -8.80
N TYR A 122 2.40 12.00 -9.62
CA TYR A 122 2.97 11.45 -10.86
C TYR A 122 4.50 11.46 -10.88
N ASN A 123 5.16 11.84 -9.78
CA ASN A 123 6.61 11.77 -9.62
C ASN A 123 7.00 11.51 -8.17
N PHE A 124 8.27 11.19 -7.92
CA PHE A 124 8.80 10.84 -6.59
C PHE A 124 8.64 11.96 -5.55
N LYS A 125 8.83 13.22 -5.95
CA LYS A 125 8.69 14.36 -5.04
C LYS A 125 7.25 14.47 -4.54
N LEU A 126 6.28 14.51 -5.45
CA LEU A 126 4.86 14.60 -5.12
C LEU A 126 4.37 13.37 -4.34
N ALA A 127 4.89 12.18 -4.67
CA ALA A 127 4.56 10.96 -3.92
C ALA A 127 5.05 11.02 -2.46
N LYS A 128 6.25 11.56 -2.22
CA LYS A 128 6.78 11.81 -0.88
C LYS A 128 5.96 12.86 -0.12
N GLU A 129 5.59 13.94 -0.79
CA GLU A 129 4.74 15.00 -0.21
C GLU A 129 3.37 14.43 0.17
N TRP A 130 2.77 13.60 -0.67
CA TRP A 130 1.50 12.91 -0.40
C TRP A 130 1.58 11.98 0.81
N LEU A 131 2.64 11.17 0.92
CA LEU A 131 2.90 10.33 2.09
C LEU A 131 3.02 11.19 3.35
N ASN A 132 3.80 12.26 3.31
CA ASN A 132 3.98 13.15 4.45
C ASN A 132 2.66 13.83 4.87
N ALA A 133 1.84 14.24 3.90
CA ALA A 133 0.52 14.81 4.17
C ALA A 133 -0.40 13.77 4.83
N PHE A 134 -0.40 12.52 4.34
CA PHE A 134 -1.15 11.43 4.98
C PHE A 134 -0.72 11.23 6.44
N LEU A 135 0.57 11.11 6.69
CA LEU A 135 1.11 10.90 8.04
C LEU A 135 0.69 12.02 9.00
N LYS A 136 0.78 13.28 8.56
CA LYS A 136 0.50 14.45 9.40
C LYS A 136 -0.99 14.70 9.68
N THR A 137 -1.86 14.39 8.72
CA THR A 137 -3.25 14.87 8.78
C THR A 137 -4.30 13.78 8.88
N ARG A 138 -3.97 12.52 8.54
CA ARG A 138 -4.96 11.44 8.40
C ARG A 138 -4.59 10.17 9.14
N PHE A 139 -3.29 9.93 9.39
CA PHE A 139 -2.81 8.65 9.90
C PHE A 139 -3.31 8.35 11.30
N GLU A 140 -3.42 9.35 12.18
CA GLU A 140 -3.93 9.19 13.55
C GLU A 140 -5.34 8.57 13.59
N GLU A 141 -6.18 8.93 12.63
CA GLU A 141 -7.57 8.46 12.56
C GLU A 141 -7.79 7.46 11.39
N PHE A 142 -6.72 6.97 10.78
CA PHE A 142 -6.83 5.98 9.72
C PHE A 142 -7.54 4.71 10.21
N GLY A 143 -7.10 4.16 11.35
CA GLY A 143 -7.67 2.93 11.90
C GLY A 143 -9.19 3.04 12.13
N PRO A 144 -9.66 3.94 13.00
CA PRO A 144 -11.09 4.05 13.29
C PRO A 144 -11.96 4.17 12.03
N TYR A 145 -11.49 4.88 10.99
CA TYR A 145 -12.29 5.22 9.82
C TYR A 145 -11.83 4.55 8.53
N GLU A 146 -11.02 3.46 8.58
CA GLU A 146 -10.55 2.80 7.36
C GLU A 146 -11.69 2.25 6.48
N ASP A 147 -12.83 1.86 7.08
CA ASP A 147 -14.03 1.36 6.39
C ASP A 147 -15.17 2.40 6.34
N ALA A 148 -14.94 3.62 6.82
CA ALA A 148 -15.99 4.63 6.87
C ALA A 148 -16.29 5.21 5.48
N VAL A 149 -17.56 5.52 5.23
CA VAL A 149 -18.05 6.12 3.98
C VAL A 149 -18.87 7.37 4.29
N VAL A 150 -18.58 8.45 3.55
CA VAL A 150 -19.37 9.69 3.52
C VAL A 150 -19.72 9.99 2.06
N LYS A 151 -21.00 10.15 1.76
CA LYS A 151 -21.55 10.21 0.39
C LYS A 151 -20.86 11.23 -0.52
N GLU A 152 -20.54 12.41 0.00
CA GLU A 152 -19.98 13.52 -0.79
C GLU A 152 -18.44 13.58 -0.72
N ARG A 153 -17.78 12.54 -0.18
CA ARG A 153 -16.33 12.52 0.00
C ARG A 153 -15.75 11.20 -0.47
N SER A 154 -14.91 11.24 -1.47
CA SER A 154 -14.18 10.06 -1.99
C SER A 154 -12.98 9.66 -1.12
N ILE A 155 -12.41 10.60 -0.37
CA ILE A 155 -11.28 10.36 0.53
C ILE A 155 -11.62 10.95 1.90
N LEU A 156 -11.51 10.12 2.94
CA LEU A 156 -11.59 10.52 4.34
C LEU A 156 -10.19 10.47 4.96
N ASN A 157 -9.98 9.55 5.89
CA ASN A 157 -8.67 9.32 6.51
C ASN A 157 -7.79 8.32 5.73
N HIS A 158 -8.22 7.92 4.52
CA HIS A 158 -7.51 6.97 3.67
C HIS A 158 -6.17 7.52 3.17
N SER A 159 -5.16 6.65 3.02
CA SER A 159 -3.83 7.03 2.54
C SER A 159 -3.79 7.32 1.04
N VAL A 160 -4.56 6.55 0.26
CA VAL A 160 -4.58 6.56 -1.21
C VAL A 160 -3.18 6.34 -1.82
N LEU A 161 -2.37 5.47 -1.18
CA LEU A 161 -1.00 5.18 -1.59
C LEU A 161 -0.88 3.99 -2.55
N SER A 162 -1.92 3.16 -2.66
CA SER A 162 -1.88 1.94 -3.49
C SER A 162 -1.46 2.18 -4.94
N PRO A 163 -1.98 3.19 -5.67
CA PRO A 163 -1.51 3.49 -7.02
C PRO A 163 -0.02 3.82 -7.07
N LEU A 164 0.48 4.59 -6.10
CA LEU A 164 1.88 5.02 -6.05
C LEU A 164 2.85 3.86 -5.76
N ILE A 165 2.42 2.90 -4.95
CA ILE A 165 3.17 1.67 -4.70
C ILE A 165 3.18 0.80 -5.96
N ASN A 166 2.03 0.67 -6.63
CA ASN A 166 1.88 -0.19 -7.81
C ASN A 166 2.70 0.26 -9.02
N ILE A 167 2.90 1.58 -9.19
CA ILE A 167 3.73 2.14 -10.26
C ILE A 167 5.18 2.41 -9.82
N GLY A 168 5.54 2.09 -8.57
CA GLY A 168 6.92 2.17 -8.07
C GLY A 168 7.36 3.56 -7.60
N LEU A 169 6.47 4.53 -7.45
CA LEU A 169 6.80 5.83 -6.88
C LEU A 169 7.03 5.78 -5.36
N ILE A 170 6.51 4.77 -4.69
CA ILE A 170 6.77 4.49 -3.27
C ILE A 170 7.18 3.03 -3.13
N ASN A 171 8.36 2.81 -2.56
CA ASN A 171 8.83 1.47 -2.22
C ASN A 171 8.14 0.99 -0.92
N PRO A 172 7.56 -0.23 -0.88
CA PRO A 172 6.82 -0.72 0.28
C PRO A 172 7.70 -0.90 1.53
N LYS A 173 8.97 -1.23 1.41
CA LYS A 173 9.90 -1.31 2.57
C LYS A 173 10.13 0.06 3.19
N HIS A 174 10.34 1.08 2.32
CA HIS A 174 10.46 2.46 2.77
C HIS A 174 9.16 2.96 3.42
N LEU A 175 8.01 2.60 2.85
CA LEU A 175 6.71 2.95 3.41
C LEU A 175 6.52 2.38 4.82
N VAL A 176 6.77 1.07 5.01
CA VAL A 176 6.68 0.43 6.34
C VAL A 176 7.57 1.15 7.34
N LYS A 177 8.83 1.43 6.96
CA LYS A 177 9.75 2.19 7.83
C LYS A 177 9.19 3.57 8.18
N SER A 178 8.70 4.34 7.21
CA SER A 178 8.17 5.70 7.43
C SER A 178 6.94 5.69 8.36
N ILE A 179 6.07 4.70 8.23
CA ILE A 179 4.90 4.51 9.10
C ILE A 179 5.32 4.22 10.54
N LEU A 180 6.27 3.30 10.73
CA LEU A 180 6.78 2.95 12.08
C LEU A 180 7.52 4.12 12.72
N ASP A 181 8.42 4.78 11.98
CA ASP A 181 9.15 5.95 12.47
C ASP A 181 8.16 7.03 12.95
N TYR A 182 7.12 7.31 12.15
CA TYR A 182 6.12 8.31 12.50
C TYR A 182 5.25 7.88 13.70
N TYR A 183 4.84 6.61 13.74
CA TYR A 183 4.08 6.03 14.84
C TYR A 183 4.79 6.21 16.18
N TYR A 184 6.07 5.83 16.25
CA TYR A 184 6.83 5.93 17.50
C TYR A 184 7.20 7.37 17.90
N GLN A 185 7.34 8.28 16.92
CA GLN A 185 7.68 9.68 17.19
C GLN A 185 6.47 10.53 17.62
N HIS A 186 5.24 10.17 17.22
CA HIS A 186 4.08 11.03 17.35
C HIS A 186 2.94 10.43 18.18
N ASN A 187 3.21 9.32 18.86
CA ASN A 187 2.23 8.64 19.73
C ASN A 187 0.89 8.36 19.01
N ILE A 188 0.97 7.88 17.76
CA ILE A 188 -0.19 7.52 16.94
C ILE A 188 -0.96 6.35 17.58
N ARG A 189 -2.25 6.28 17.41
CA ARG A 189 -3.07 5.15 17.89
C ARG A 189 -2.57 3.84 17.32
N ILE A 190 -2.42 2.83 18.18
CA ILE A 190 -1.92 1.51 17.80
C ILE A 190 -2.78 0.84 16.71
N ASN A 191 -4.11 1.01 16.77
CA ASN A 191 -5.02 0.47 15.77
C ASN A 191 -4.87 1.13 14.39
N SER A 192 -4.48 2.41 14.33
CA SER A 192 -4.18 3.08 13.07
C SER A 192 -2.87 2.56 12.45
N CYS A 193 -1.83 2.39 13.25
CA CYS A 193 -0.56 1.84 12.79
C CYS A 193 -0.69 0.37 12.37
N GLU A 194 -1.26 -0.46 13.23
CA GLU A 194 -1.46 -1.88 12.94
C GLU A 194 -2.38 -2.08 11.73
N GLY A 195 -3.51 -1.38 11.68
CA GLY A 195 -4.44 -1.47 10.56
C GLY A 195 -3.78 -1.13 9.23
N PHE A 196 -3.00 -0.04 9.18
CA PHE A 196 -2.26 0.34 7.97
C PHE A 196 -1.20 -0.71 7.57
N LEU A 197 -0.38 -1.14 8.52
CA LEU A 197 0.67 -2.13 8.26
C LEU A 197 0.09 -3.49 7.83
N ARG A 198 -1.07 -3.86 8.37
CA ARG A 198 -1.81 -5.06 7.97
C ARG A 198 -2.22 -5.03 6.49
N GLN A 199 -2.54 -3.87 5.92
CA GLN A 199 -2.80 -3.75 4.49
C GLN A 199 -1.53 -3.98 3.66
N ILE A 200 -0.37 -3.51 4.12
CA ILE A 200 0.89 -3.59 3.34
C ILE A 200 1.57 -4.95 3.51
N ILE A 201 1.93 -5.34 4.74
CA ILE A 201 2.67 -6.59 4.98
C ILE A 201 1.76 -7.82 5.10
N GLY A 202 0.48 -7.60 5.37
CA GLY A 202 -0.55 -8.63 5.41
C GLY A 202 -1.18 -8.85 4.04
N TRP A 203 -2.15 -8.02 3.67
CA TRP A 203 -2.97 -8.26 2.48
C TRP A 203 -2.20 -8.18 1.17
N ARG A 204 -1.41 -7.14 0.94
CA ARG A 204 -0.67 -6.98 -0.32
C ARG A 204 0.29 -8.15 -0.58
N GLU A 205 1.06 -8.54 0.42
CA GLU A 205 2.00 -9.66 0.32
C GLU A 205 1.29 -11.02 0.27
N PHE A 206 0.16 -11.16 0.97
CA PHE A 206 -0.66 -12.37 0.92
C PHE A 206 -1.24 -12.61 -0.47
N ILE A 207 -1.85 -11.59 -1.08
CA ILE A 207 -2.41 -11.70 -2.43
C ILE A 207 -1.32 -12.06 -3.44
N ARG A 208 -0.14 -11.43 -3.36
CA ARG A 208 1.01 -11.82 -4.20
C ARG A 208 1.38 -13.30 -4.06
N GLY A 209 1.34 -13.83 -2.84
CA GLY A 209 1.72 -15.22 -2.58
C GLY A 209 0.69 -16.24 -3.06
N VAL A 210 -0.57 -15.83 -3.19
CA VAL A 210 -1.65 -16.67 -3.74
C VAL A 210 -1.55 -16.78 -5.26
N TYR A 211 -1.04 -15.76 -5.96
CA TYR A 211 -0.85 -15.70 -7.42
C TYR A 211 0.59 -16.04 -7.81
#